data_34fd22cb3131b2df2882d8bfbc25ffb0
#
_entry.id   34fd22cb3131b2df2882d8bfbc25ffb0
#
_cell.length_a   1.000
_cell.length_b   1.000
_cell.length_c   1.000
_cell.angle_alpha   90.00
_cell.angle_beta   90.00
_cell.angle_gamma   90.00
#
_symmetry.space_group_name_H-M   'P 1'
#
loop_
_entity.id
_entity.type
_entity.pdbx_description
1 polymer ?
#
loop_
_entity_poly.entity_id
_entity_poly.type
_entity_poly.pdbx_seq_one_letter_code
_entity_poly.pdbx_strand_id
1 'polypeptide(L)'
;MKKISVAHSPDADDIFMYAAVKFGWVDSPWLKFSATQSDIQTLNFAAINGEFDACAISFGLYPKIYQDYALLRTAVSFGEGYGPKLIKKKGAKLRPNFKVALSGEHTTNALIFRIAYPNARIIYKNFLDIENAVLTGECDAGVLIHESILGFSDALSVEREIWDIWSELNGRNLPLPLGGMVLRRSLPLTDAIEIERVLMQAVSVANSYKKALSAMLMERNLIRVDEQKLDVYLRLYANENSVQMSDIQLDALDFLFKIGFERGFFAEQLNVRDMLIPREYNTIRFMDTGGINPQRG
;
A
#
# COMPACT_ATOMS: atom_id res chain seq x y z
N MET A 1 -24.03 13.22 -10.62
CA MET A 1 -22.69 12.97 -10.03
C MET A 1 -22.13 11.70 -10.64
N LYS A 2 -20.89 11.74 -11.11
CA LYS A 2 -20.18 10.57 -11.63
C LYS A 2 -19.81 9.64 -10.46
N LYS A 3 -20.06 8.33 -10.61
CA LYS A 3 -19.68 7.35 -9.58
C LYS A 3 -18.23 6.94 -9.77
N ILE A 4 -17.50 6.87 -8.66
CA ILE A 4 -16.12 6.40 -8.58
C ILE A 4 -16.09 5.19 -7.64
N SER A 5 -15.63 4.06 -8.17
CA SER A 5 -15.44 2.84 -7.41
C SER A 5 -14.08 2.86 -6.71
N VAL A 6 -14.08 2.69 -5.39
CA VAL A 6 -12.86 2.67 -4.56
C VAL A 6 -12.79 1.34 -3.85
N ALA A 7 -11.65 0.66 -3.94
CA ALA A 7 -11.41 -0.57 -3.20
C ALA A 7 -10.23 -0.38 -2.23
N HIS A 8 -10.42 -0.78 -0.97
CA HIS A 8 -9.40 -0.70 0.08
C HIS A 8 -9.46 -1.90 1.01
N SER A 9 -8.44 -2.09 1.84
CA SER A 9 -8.43 -3.21 2.78
C SER A 9 -9.39 -2.99 3.95
N PRO A 10 -9.80 -4.06 4.65
CA PRO A 10 -10.55 -3.95 5.90
C PRO A 10 -9.62 -3.72 7.11
N ASP A 11 -8.37 -3.35 6.90
CA ASP A 11 -7.41 -3.08 7.95
C ASP A 11 -7.63 -1.69 8.54
N ALA A 12 -7.18 -1.50 9.78
CA ALA A 12 -7.53 -0.32 10.55
C ALA A 12 -7.05 0.99 9.91
N ASP A 13 -5.87 1.01 9.29
CA ASP A 13 -5.33 2.18 8.62
C ASP A 13 -6.12 2.58 7.38
N ASP A 14 -6.47 1.64 6.51
CA ASP A 14 -7.27 1.91 5.31
C ASP A 14 -8.69 2.37 5.68
N ILE A 15 -9.35 1.67 6.64
CA ILE A 15 -10.66 2.08 7.13
C ILE A 15 -10.60 3.51 7.68
N PHE A 16 -9.57 3.82 8.46
CA PHE A 16 -9.37 5.13 9.06
C PHE A 16 -9.16 6.21 8.00
N MET A 17 -8.25 5.97 7.03
CA MET A 17 -7.94 6.93 5.98
C MET A 17 -9.13 7.23 5.06
N TYR A 18 -9.99 6.23 4.80
CA TYR A 18 -11.17 6.40 3.96
C TYR A 18 -12.41 6.89 4.72
N ALA A 19 -12.40 6.86 6.04
CA ALA A 19 -13.59 7.11 6.88
C ALA A 19 -14.22 8.49 6.63
N ALA A 20 -13.43 9.55 6.43
CA ALA A 20 -13.95 10.90 6.22
C ALA A 20 -14.79 11.00 4.92
N VAL A 21 -14.43 10.28 3.85
CA VAL A 21 -15.25 10.17 2.64
C VAL A 21 -16.50 9.33 2.91
N LYS A 22 -16.34 8.17 3.59
CA LYS A 22 -17.44 7.26 3.90
C LYS A 22 -18.55 7.93 4.72
N PHE A 23 -18.18 8.83 5.63
CA PHE A 23 -19.14 9.54 6.48
C PHE A 23 -19.60 10.89 5.93
N GLY A 24 -19.14 11.29 4.73
CA GLY A 24 -19.51 12.54 4.09
C GLY A 24 -18.91 13.78 4.76
N TRP A 25 -17.79 13.62 5.49
CA TRP A 25 -17.04 14.76 6.07
C TRP A 25 -16.15 15.43 5.02
N VAL A 26 -15.83 14.70 3.98
CA VAL A 26 -15.15 15.18 2.79
C VAL A 26 -15.91 14.66 1.58
N ASP A 27 -16.19 15.53 0.64
CA ASP A 27 -16.94 15.22 -0.58
C ASP A 27 -16.39 15.93 -1.82
N SER A 28 -17.03 15.67 -2.94
CA SER A 28 -16.79 16.37 -4.20
C SER A 28 -18.11 16.87 -4.77
N PRO A 29 -18.14 18.07 -5.38
CA PRO A 29 -19.37 18.62 -5.96
C PRO A 29 -19.90 17.84 -7.16
N TRP A 30 -19.07 17.02 -7.84
CA TRP A 30 -19.51 16.26 -9.02
C TRP A 30 -19.18 14.76 -8.99
N LEU A 31 -18.39 14.27 -8.00
CA LEU A 31 -18.07 12.86 -7.85
C LEU A 31 -18.81 12.26 -6.65
N LYS A 32 -19.16 10.99 -6.76
CA LYS A 32 -19.70 10.19 -5.65
C LYS A 32 -18.90 8.92 -5.50
N PHE A 33 -18.32 8.70 -4.33
CA PHE A 33 -17.48 7.56 -4.02
C PHE A 33 -18.31 6.38 -3.51
N SER A 34 -17.96 5.17 -3.95
CA SER A 34 -18.49 3.92 -3.41
C SER A 34 -17.34 3.00 -3.05
N ALA A 35 -17.30 2.53 -1.79
CA ALA A 35 -16.22 1.70 -1.29
C ALA A 35 -16.56 0.22 -1.30
N THR A 36 -15.58 -0.61 -1.64
CA THR A 36 -15.55 -2.07 -1.46
C THR A 36 -14.34 -2.44 -0.63
N GLN A 37 -14.50 -3.43 0.26
CA GLN A 37 -13.40 -3.90 1.12
C GLN A 37 -13.03 -5.34 0.76
N SER A 38 -11.72 -5.62 0.65
CA SER A 38 -11.18 -6.95 0.47
C SER A 38 -9.74 -7.04 0.98
N ASP A 39 -9.22 -8.26 1.20
CA ASP A 39 -7.82 -8.43 1.59
C ASP A 39 -6.87 -7.97 0.48
N ILE A 40 -5.63 -7.65 0.86
CA ILE A 40 -4.66 -7.03 -0.05
C ILE A 40 -4.31 -7.90 -1.27
N GLN A 41 -4.33 -9.24 -1.14
CA GLN A 41 -4.05 -10.11 -2.28
C GLN A 41 -5.19 -10.06 -3.30
N THR A 42 -6.44 -10.07 -2.83
CA THR A 42 -7.64 -9.91 -3.67
C THR A 42 -7.65 -8.54 -4.34
N LEU A 43 -7.29 -7.47 -3.61
CA LEU A 43 -7.15 -6.11 -4.17
C LEU A 43 -6.06 -6.03 -5.23
N ASN A 44 -4.91 -6.68 -5.02
CA ASN A 44 -3.85 -6.74 -6.01
C ASN A 44 -4.33 -7.44 -7.30
N PHE A 45 -5.10 -8.51 -7.21
CA PHE A 45 -5.70 -9.15 -8.39
C PHE A 45 -6.78 -8.28 -9.04
N ALA A 46 -7.61 -7.61 -8.26
CA ALA A 46 -8.61 -6.67 -8.79
C ALA A 46 -7.97 -5.52 -9.56
N ALA A 47 -6.82 -5.01 -9.09
CA ALA A 47 -6.05 -4.00 -9.81
C ALA A 47 -5.45 -4.55 -11.12
N ILE A 48 -4.92 -5.78 -11.13
CA ILE A 48 -4.45 -6.44 -12.36
C ILE A 48 -5.59 -6.57 -13.39
N ASN A 49 -6.79 -6.92 -12.93
CA ASN A 49 -7.97 -7.07 -13.79
C ASN A 49 -8.66 -5.74 -14.16
N GLY A 50 -8.22 -4.62 -13.56
CA GLY A 50 -8.82 -3.32 -13.81
C GLY A 50 -10.24 -3.19 -13.30
N GLU A 51 -10.58 -3.74 -12.13
CA GLU A 51 -11.96 -3.82 -11.64
C GLU A 51 -12.47 -2.51 -11.01
N PHE A 52 -11.58 -1.67 -10.47
CA PHE A 52 -11.93 -0.46 -9.74
C PHE A 52 -11.29 0.79 -10.35
N ASP A 53 -11.93 1.94 -10.15
CA ASP A 53 -11.37 3.24 -10.55
C ASP A 53 -10.18 3.62 -9.66
N ALA A 54 -10.32 3.44 -8.34
CA ALA A 54 -9.23 3.59 -7.37
C ALA A 54 -9.10 2.32 -6.53
N CYS A 55 -7.89 1.86 -6.30
CA CYS A 55 -7.63 0.60 -5.60
C CYS A 55 -6.41 0.72 -4.69
N ALA A 56 -6.52 0.22 -3.46
CA ALA A 56 -5.36 -0.01 -2.61
C ALA A 56 -4.57 -1.20 -3.15
N ILE A 57 -3.25 -1.05 -3.23
CA ILE A 57 -2.34 -2.08 -3.72
C ILE A 57 -1.09 -2.16 -2.84
N SER A 58 -0.40 -3.29 -2.93
CA SER A 58 0.99 -3.35 -2.49
C SER A 58 1.91 -2.68 -3.52
N PHE A 59 2.88 -1.86 -3.09
CA PHE A 59 3.80 -1.21 -4.03
C PHE A 59 4.62 -2.20 -4.88
N GLY A 60 4.87 -3.41 -4.36
CA GLY A 60 5.51 -4.49 -5.13
C GLY A 60 4.72 -4.96 -6.36
N LEU A 61 3.41 -4.65 -6.45
CA LEU A 61 2.61 -4.91 -7.64
C LEU A 61 2.78 -3.83 -8.71
N TYR A 62 2.96 -2.57 -8.30
CA TYR A 62 2.79 -1.41 -9.17
C TYR A 62 3.50 -1.51 -10.53
N PRO A 63 4.75 -1.99 -10.64
CA PRO A 63 5.44 -2.12 -11.94
C PRO A 63 4.77 -3.10 -12.93
N LYS A 64 3.78 -3.87 -12.51
CA LYS A 64 2.99 -4.74 -13.41
C LYS A 64 1.72 -4.07 -13.95
N ILE A 65 1.28 -2.96 -13.34
CA ILE A 65 0.01 -2.30 -13.66
C ILE A 65 0.16 -0.81 -14.01
N TYR A 66 1.39 -0.29 -14.09
CA TYR A 66 1.67 1.14 -14.27
C TYR A 66 1.10 1.73 -15.57
N GLN A 67 0.87 0.90 -16.58
CA GLN A 67 0.26 1.35 -17.85
C GLN A 67 -1.22 1.70 -17.68
N ASP A 68 -1.93 0.98 -16.82
CA ASP A 68 -3.37 1.16 -16.58
C ASP A 68 -3.68 2.08 -15.40
N TYR A 69 -2.74 2.21 -14.46
CA TYR A 69 -2.93 2.95 -13.22
C TYR A 69 -1.80 3.96 -12.95
N ALA A 70 -2.18 5.13 -12.46
CA ALA A 70 -1.28 6.11 -11.88
C ALA A 70 -1.21 5.93 -10.36
N LEU A 71 -0.08 6.25 -9.74
CA LEU A 71 0.07 6.32 -8.28
C LEU A 71 -0.58 7.58 -7.73
N LEU A 72 -1.30 7.46 -6.63
CA LEU A 72 -1.71 8.57 -5.79
C LEU A 72 -0.63 8.89 -4.77
N ARG A 73 -0.50 10.17 -4.42
CA ARG A 73 0.45 10.63 -3.39
C ARG A 73 -0.04 10.42 -1.97
N THR A 74 -1.28 10.01 -1.79
CA THR A 74 -1.99 9.94 -0.51
C THR A 74 -2.46 8.53 -0.21
N ALA A 75 -2.88 8.31 1.02
CA ALA A 75 -3.33 7.01 1.53
C ALA A 75 -2.25 5.94 1.30
N VAL A 76 -1.05 6.24 1.77
CA VAL A 76 0.15 5.42 1.62
C VAL A 76 0.63 4.91 2.97
N SER A 77 1.19 3.71 2.98
CA SER A 77 1.74 3.05 4.15
C SER A 77 3.21 2.76 3.93
N PHE A 78 4.05 3.26 4.85
CA PHE A 78 5.49 3.02 4.90
C PHE A 78 5.90 2.64 6.32
N GLY A 79 6.87 1.73 6.46
CA GLY A 79 7.48 1.40 7.73
C GLY A 79 8.76 2.21 7.95
N GLU A 80 8.96 2.69 9.18
CA GLU A 80 10.17 3.41 9.61
C GLU A 80 10.68 2.78 10.92
N GLY A 81 11.64 1.87 10.83
CA GLY A 81 12.14 1.10 11.99
C GLY A 81 11.23 -0.06 12.39
N TYR A 82 10.22 -0.38 11.60
CA TYR A 82 9.26 -1.46 11.83
C TYR A 82 8.66 -1.94 10.51
N GLY A 83 8.02 -3.11 10.54
CA GLY A 83 7.36 -3.66 9.36
C GLY A 83 6.79 -5.05 9.60
N PRO A 84 6.46 -5.77 8.53
CA PRO A 84 6.12 -7.19 8.58
C PRO A 84 7.20 -8.01 9.27
N LYS A 85 6.77 -9.08 9.97
CA LYS A 85 7.65 -9.91 10.80
C LYS A 85 7.73 -11.34 10.28
N LEU A 86 8.91 -11.81 9.95
CA LEU A 86 9.16 -13.23 9.71
C LEU A 86 9.19 -13.94 11.05
N ILE A 87 8.19 -14.78 11.30
CA ILE A 87 8.04 -15.56 12.53
C ILE A 87 8.33 -17.04 12.29
N LYS A 88 8.75 -17.73 13.36
CA LYS A 88 8.94 -19.17 13.44
C LYS A 88 8.62 -19.68 14.83
N LYS A 89 8.53 -21.00 15.02
CA LYS A 89 8.43 -21.60 16.36
C LYS A 89 9.69 -21.26 17.18
N LYS A 90 9.51 -20.96 18.45
CA LYS A 90 10.63 -20.74 19.38
C LYS A 90 11.60 -21.92 19.36
N GLY A 91 12.88 -21.63 19.31
CA GLY A 91 13.95 -22.64 19.26
C GLY A 91 14.13 -23.35 17.92
N ALA A 92 13.22 -23.18 16.95
CA ALA A 92 13.39 -23.77 15.64
C ALA A 92 14.54 -23.08 14.87
N LYS A 93 15.29 -23.88 14.11
CA LYS A 93 16.32 -23.39 13.17
C LYS A 93 15.81 -23.55 11.74
N LEU A 94 15.77 -22.46 10.99
CA LEU A 94 15.37 -22.49 9.58
C LEU A 94 16.53 -23.02 8.73
N ARG A 95 16.21 -23.97 7.84
CA ARG A 95 17.13 -24.44 6.79
C ARG A 95 17.06 -23.50 5.59
N PRO A 96 18.06 -23.43 4.70
CA PRO A 96 18.02 -22.54 3.52
C PRO A 96 16.77 -22.71 2.64
N ASN A 97 16.18 -23.90 2.59
CA ASN A 97 15.00 -24.23 1.80
C ASN A 97 13.72 -24.38 2.65
N PHE A 98 13.62 -23.65 3.74
CA PHE A 98 12.46 -23.72 4.63
C PHE A 98 11.15 -23.36 3.91
N LYS A 99 10.04 -23.92 4.40
CA LYS A 99 8.69 -23.62 3.88
C LYS A 99 8.13 -22.40 4.63
N VAL A 100 7.69 -21.38 3.89
CA VAL A 100 7.19 -20.13 4.44
C VAL A 100 5.81 -19.79 3.90
N ALA A 101 4.93 -19.30 4.77
CA ALA A 101 3.65 -18.70 4.40
C ALA A 101 3.77 -17.19 4.23
N LEU A 102 3.35 -16.67 3.07
CA LEU A 102 3.27 -15.25 2.75
C LEU A 102 1.83 -14.87 2.42
N SER A 103 1.46 -13.61 2.66
CA SER A 103 0.09 -13.10 2.48
C SER A 103 -0.35 -12.93 1.02
N GLY A 104 0.57 -12.94 0.07
CA GLY A 104 0.23 -12.80 -1.33
C GLY A 104 1.46 -12.65 -2.23
N GLU A 105 1.31 -13.12 -3.47
CA GLU A 105 2.41 -13.15 -4.45
C GLU A 105 2.89 -11.76 -4.85
N HIS A 106 1.96 -10.81 -4.93
CA HIS A 106 2.22 -9.47 -5.43
C HIS A 106 2.49 -8.45 -4.31
N THR A 107 2.61 -8.90 -3.06
CA THR A 107 2.87 -8.01 -1.94
C THR A 107 4.32 -7.53 -1.91
N THR A 108 4.56 -6.32 -1.40
CA THR A 108 5.92 -5.77 -1.26
C THR A 108 6.77 -6.65 -0.34
N ASN A 109 6.19 -7.16 0.75
CA ASN A 109 6.92 -8.05 1.65
C ASN A 109 7.34 -9.36 0.96
N ALA A 110 6.52 -9.91 0.06
CA ALA A 110 6.88 -11.10 -0.72
C ALA A 110 8.02 -10.81 -1.70
N LEU A 111 8.04 -9.66 -2.34
CA LEU A 111 9.15 -9.24 -3.21
C LEU A 111 10.47 -9.16 -2.41
N ILE A 112 10.47 -8.42 -1.30
CA ILE A 112 11.66 -8.25 -0.45
C ILE A 112 12.10 -9.60 0.13
N PHE A 113 11.14 -10.41 0.59
CA PHE A 113 11.41 -11.75 1.10
C PHE A 113 12.10 -12.65 0.05
N ARG A 114 11.60 -12.66 -1.19
CA ARG A 114 12.18 -13.45 -2.29
C ARG A 114 13.60 -13.02 -2.63
N ILE A 115 13.90 -11.73 -2.55
CA ILE A 115 15.26 -11.20 -2.76
C ILE A 115 16.21 -11.75 -1.68
N ALA A 116 15.77 -11.77 -0.42
CA ALA A 116 16.60 -12.21 0.71
C ALA A 116 16.71 -13.72 0.86
N TYR A 117 15.65 -14.46 0.51
CA TYR A 117 15.55 -15.90 0.71
C TYR A 117 15.20 -16.64 -0.60
N PRO A 118 16.06 -16.60 -1.62
CA PRO A 118 15.74 -17.14 -2.96
C PRO A 118 15.51 -18.67 -2.99
N ASN A 119 15.96 -19.39 -1.97
CA ASN A 119 15.82 -20.85 -1.87
C ASN A 119 14.64 -21.30 -0.99
N ALA A 120 13.90 -20.37 -0.37
CA ALA A 120 12.74 -20.70 0.46
C ALA A 120 11.57 -21.23 -0.41
N ARG A 121 10.81 -22.18 0.15
CA ARG A 121 9.61 -22.73 -0.50
C ARG A 121 8.40 -21.93 -0.05
N ILE A 122 7.88 -21.08 -0.92
CA ILE A 122 6.79 -20.17 -0.60
C ILE A 122 5.44 -20.83 -0.85
N ILE A 123 4.51 -20.65 0.09
CA ILE A 123 3.07 -20.82 -0.11
C ILE A 123 2.35 -19.52 0.21
N TYR A 124 1.24 -19.29 -0.45
CA TYR A 124 0.40 -18.11 -0.20
C TYR A 124 -0.82 -18.50 0.61
N LYS A 125 -1.12 -17.72 1.64
CA LYS A 125 -2.26 -17.89 2.54
C LYS A 125 -2.92 -16.55 2.86
N ASN A 126 -4.18 -16.60 3.23
CA ASN A 126 -4.79 -15.44 3.87
C ASN A 126 -3.94 -15.04 5.09
N PHE A 127 -3.70 -13.75 5.28
CA PHE A 127 -2.80 -13.26 6.32
C PHE A 127 -3.24 -13.68 7.74
N LEU A 128 -4.54 -13.86 7.97
CA LEU A 128 -5.10 -14.35 9.24
C LEU A 128 -4.75 -15.81 9.55
N ASP A 129 -4.41 -16.61 8.53
CA ASP A 129 -4.10 -18.03 8.68
C ASP A 129 -2.60 -18.30 8.85
N ILE A 130 -1.74 -17.30 8.63
CA ILE A 130 -0.28 -17.48 8.62
C ILE A 130 0.25 -17.92 9.98
N GLU A 131 -0.19 -17.28 11.05
CA GLU A 131 0.23 -17.62 12.40
C GLU A 131 -0.11 -19.08 12.73
N ASN A 132 -1.33 -19.50 12.45
CA ASN A 132 -1.78 -20.87 12.70
C ASN A 132 -1.01 -21.89 11.85
N ALA A 133 -0.67 -21.56 10.61
CA ALA A 133 0.12 -22.45 9.74
C ALA A 133 1.53 -22.71 10.32
N VAL A 134 2.12 -21.73 10.99
CA VAL A 134 3.40 -21.89 11.69
C VAL A 134 3.20 -22.69 12.99
N LEU A 135 2.17 -22.38 13.78
CA LEU A 135 1.86 -23.08 15.03
C LEU A 135 1.59 -24.57 14.83
N THR A 136 0.85 -24.93 13.79
CA THR A 136 0.54 -26.33 13.46
C THR A 136 1.71 -27.07 12.81
N GLY A 137 2.71 -26.34 12.30
CA GLY A 137 3.84 -26.94 11.57
C GLY A 137 3.55 -27.21 10.10
N GLU A 138 2.48 -26.67 9.55
CA GLU A 138 2.22 -26.68 8.10
C GLU A 138 3.32 -25.91 7.35
N CYS A 139 3.86 -24.86 7.98
CA CYS A 139 5.01 -24.08 7.51
C CYS A 139 6.08 -23.99 8.60
N ASP A 140 7.35 -23.90 8.19
CA ASP A 140 8.47 -23.67 9.09
C ASP A 140 8.50 -22.22 9.61
N ALA A 141 8.02 -21.29 8.79
CA ALA A 141 7.97 -19.86 9.06
C ALA A 141 6.77 -19.19 8.37
N GLY A 142 6.49 -17.95 8.74
CA GLY A 142 5.46 -17.12 8.11
C GLY A 142 5.76 -15.64 8.25
N VAL A 143 5.26 -14.80 7.35
CA VAL A 143 5.39 -13.34 7.44
C VAL A 143 4.06 -12.75 7.89
N LEU A 144 4.03 -12.25 9.14
CA LEU A 144 2.89 -11.52 9.69
C LEU A 144 2.88 -10.09 9.17
N ILE A 145 1.68 -9.61 8.86
CA ILE A 145 1.40 -8.27 8.36
C ILE A 145 0.23 -7.63 9.13
N HIS A 146 -0.04 -6.38 8.86
CA HIS A 146 -1.15 -5.61 9.44
C HIS A 146 -1.12 -5.67 10.98
N GLU A 147 -2.28 -5.68 11.63
CA GLU A 147 -2.38 -5.70 13.09
C GLU A 147 -1.79 -6.96 13.74
N SER A 148 -1.60 -8.05 12.99
CA SER A 148 -0.99 -9.29 13.49
C SER A 148 0.46 -9.11 13.97
N ILE A 149 1.15 -8.05 13.53
CA ILE A 149 2.50 -7.74 14.03
C ILE A 149 2.53 -7.24 15.47
N LEU A 150 1.40 -6.76 16.00
CA LEU A 150 1.27 -6.18 17.35
C LEU A 150 1.12 -7.23 18.44
N GLY A 151 0.81 -8.46 18.10
CA GLY A 151 0.69 -9.55 19.05
C GLY A 151 0.41 -10.87 18.36
N PHE A 152 1.18 -11.88 18.73
CA PHE A 152 1.06 -13.25 18.26
C PHE A 152 1.46 -14.20 19.42
N SER A 153 1.23 -15.50 19.22
CA SER A 153 1.45 -16.54 20.25
C SER A 153 2.87 -16.54 20.82
N ASP A 154 2.95 -16.70 22.13
CA ASP A 154 4.23 -16.86 22.86
C ASP A 154 5.03 -18.11 22.45
N ALA A 155 4.42 -19.07 21.75
CA ALA A 155 5.10 -20.23 21.17
C ALA A 155 5.96 -19.87 19.94
N LEU A 156 5.80 -18.66 19.41
CA LEU A 156 6.52 -18.15 18.25
C LEU A 156 7.58 -17.11 18.66
N SER A 157 8.50 -16.87 17.76
CA SER A 157 9.51 -15.82 17.88
C SER A 157 9.74 -15.15 16.53
N VAL A 158 10.10 -13.88 16.54
CA VAL A 158 10.56 -13.19 15.33
C VAL A 158 11.93 -13.74 14.97
N GLU A 159 12.07 -14.21 13.75
CA GLU A 159 13.35 -14.56 13.14
C GLU A 159 14.04 -13.31 12.62
N ARG A 160 13.24 -12.48 11.91
CA ARG A 160 13.73 -11.26 11.30
C ARG A 160 12.57 -10.33 10.97
N GLU A 161 12.77 -9.03 11.03
CA GLU A 161 11.82 -8.06 10.49
C GLU A 161 12.11 -7.81 8.99
N ILE A 162 11.05 -7.59 8.20
CA ILE A 162 11.22 -7.23 6.78
C ILE A 162 11.90 -5.85 6.67
N TRP A 163 11.71 -4.99 7.68
CA TRP A 163 12.45 -3.73 7.81
C TRP A 163 13.98 -3.93 7.82
N ASP A 164 14.49 -4.91 8.57
CA ASP A 164 15.94 -5.18 8.64
C ASP A 164 16.48 -5.60 7.27
N ILE A 165 15.73 -6.47 6.57
CA ILE A 165 16.07 -6.89 5.21
C ILE A 165 16.10 -5.69 4.27
N TRP A 166 15.08 -4.84 4.33
CA TRP A 166 14.97 -3.64 3.53
C TRP A 166 16.13 -2.67 3.79
N SER A 167 16.47 -2.44 5.05
CA SER A 167 17.58 -1.56 5.46
C SER A 167 18.93 -2.05 4.95
N GLU A 168 19.19 -3.36 5.00
CA GLU A 168 20.39 -3.94 4.42
C GLU A 168 20.46 -3.79 2.91
N LEU A 169 19.32 -3.95 2.21
CA LEU A 169 19.27 -3.83 0.76
C LEU A 169 19.52 -2.40 0.27
N ASN A 170 18.96 -1.39 0.97
CA ASN A 170 19.04 0.00 0.51
C ASN A 170 20.26 0.77 1.05
N GLY A 171 20.79 0.41 2.23
CA GLY A 171 21.96 1.05 2.83
C GLY A 171 21.83 2.55 3.11
N ARG A 172 20.61 3.12 3.06
CA ARG A 172 20.34 4.57 3.10
C ARG A 172 19.29 4.99 4.14
N ASN A 173 18.78 4.08 4.96
CA ASN A 173 17.64 4.30 5.86
C ASN A 173 16.37 4.82 5.16
N LEU A 174 16.12 4.37 3.93
CA LEU A 174 14.88 4.69 3.25
C LEU A 174 13.70 4.01 3.94
N PRO A 175 12.55 4.68 4.08
CA PRO A 175 11.35 4.05 4.65
C PRO A 175 10.95 2.82 3.81
N LEU A 176 10.46 1.78 4.49
CA LEU A 176 10.02 0.54 3.85
C LEU A 176 8.69 0.78 3.12
N PRO A 177 8.63 0.73 1.79
CA PRO A 177 7.37 0.84 1.07
C PRO A 177 6.50 -0.39 1.36
N LEU A 178 5.23 -0.19 1.70
CA LEU A 178 4.29 -1.28 1.94
C LEU A 178 3.17 -1.28 0.91
N GLY A 179 2.31 -0.27 0.95
CA GLY A 179 1.18 -0.14 0.04
C GLY A 179 0.71 1.31 -0.11
N GLY A 180 -0.18 1.51 -1.07
CA GLY A 180 -0.78 2.81 -1.35
C GLY A 180 -1.91 2.69 -2.35
N MET A 181 -2.48 3.82 -2.73
CA MET A 181 -3.59 3.88 -3.66
C MET A 181 -3.12 4.14 -5.10
N VAL A 182 -3.78 3.47 -6.03
CA VAL A 182 -3.65 3.74 -7.47
C VAL A 182 -4.97 4.20 -8.06
N LEU A 183 -4.91 4.94 -9.13
CA LEU A 183 -6.06 5.47 -9.86
C LEU A 183 -5.96 5.14 -11.34
N ARG A 184 -7.08 4.68 -11.94
CA ARG A 184 -7.15 4.29 -13.33
C ARG A 184 -6.82 5.46 -14.26
N ARG A 185 -5.87 5.25 -15.19
CA ARG A 185 -5.42 6.27 -16.15
C ARG A 185 -6.46 6.63 -17.21
N SER A 186 -7.47 5.78 -17.43
CA SER A 186 -8.55 6.05 -18.36
C SER A 186 -9.56 7.10 -17.87
N LEU A 187 -9.48 7.53 -16.61
CA LEU A 187 -10.32 8.60 -16.08
C LEU A 187 -9.89 9.96 -16.67
N PRO A 188 -10.85 10.89 -16.90
CA PRO A 188 -10.51 12.27 -17.24
C PRO A 188 -9.56 12.88 -16.22
N LEU A 189 -8.55 13.63 -16.68
CA LEU A 189 -7.54 14.22 -15.81
C LEU A 189 -8.14 15.13 -14.71
N THR A 190 -9.19 15.87 -15.02
CA THR A 190 -9.94 16.70 -14.07
C THR A 190 -10.54 15.88 -12.93
N ASP A 191 -11.11 14.70 -13.26
CA ASP A 191 -11.64 13.78 -12.25
C ASP A 191 -10.50 13.16 -11.43
N ALA A 192 -9.38 12.78 -12.08
CA ALA A 192 -8.22 12.20 -11.42
C ALA A 192 -7.62 13.16 -10.37
N ILE A 193 -7.45 14.44 -10.73
CA ILE A 193 -6.96 15.49 -9.82
C ILE A 193 -7.93 15.68 -8.65
N GLU A 194 -9.23 15.71 -8.92
CA GLU A 194 -10.25 15.86 -7.88
C GLU A 194 -10.30 14.64 -6.94
N ILE A 195 -10.18 13.43 -7.47
CA ILE A 195 -10.14 12.20 -6.65
C ILE A 195 -8.94 12.23 -5.72
N GLU A 196 -7.74 12.57 -6.22
CA GLU A 196 -6.54 12.68 -5.37
C GLU A 196 -6.74 13.76 -4.29
N ARG A 197 -7.30 14.91 -4.66
CA ARG A 197 -7.61 16.00 -3.71
C ARG A 197 -8.56 15.55 -2.59
N VAL A 198 -9.65 14.87 -2.94
CA VAL A 198 -10.64 14.39 -1.96
C VAL A 198 -10.02 13.35 -1.03
N LEU A 199 -9.28 12.39 -1.57
CA LEU A 199 -8.62 11.36 -0.75
C LEU A 199 -7.54 11.96 0.15
N MET A 200 -6.74 12.90 -0.35
CA MET A 200 -5.75 13.63 0.45
C MET A 200 -6.41 14.38 1.60
N GLN A 201 -7.51 15.08 1.31
CA GLN A 201 -8.29 15.79 2.34
C GLN A 201 -8.90 14.82 3.36
N ALA A 202 -9.35 13.64 2.90
CA ALA A 202 -9.90 12.62 3.79
C ALA A 202 -8.86 12.13 4.81
N VAL A 203 -7.64 11.82 4.36
CA VAL A 203 -6.54 11.40 5.25
C VAL A 203 -6.15 12.53 6.21
N SER A 204 -6.10 13.77 5.73
CA SER A 204 -5.80 14.95 6.56
C SER A 204 -6.86 15.15 7.65
N VAL A 205 -8.14 15.07 7.30
CA VAL A 205 -9.26 15.18 8.26
C VAL A 205 -9.22 14.02 9.27
N ALA A 206 -8.98 12.79 8.80
CA ALA A 206 -8.85 11.65 9.69
C ALA A 206 -7.74 11.86 10.73
N ASN A 207 -6.55 12.31 10.31
CA ASN A 207 -5.45 12.60 11.21
C ASN A 207 -5.76 13.75 12.20
N SER A 208 -6.42 14.80 11.74
CA SER A 208 -6.79 15.94 12.58
C SER A 208 -7.81 15.57 13.67
N TYR A 209 -8.68 14.61 13.39
CA TYR A 209 -9.73 14.13 14.30
C TYR A 209 -9.51 12.69 14.76
N LYS A 210 -8.25 12.23 14.80
CA LYS A 210 -7.86 10.84 15.05
C LYS A 210 -8.59 10.21 16.26
N LYS A 211 -8.58 10.87 17.41
CA LYS A 211 -9.20 10.35 18.64
C LYS A 211 -10.72 10.17 18.49
N ALA A 212 -11.42 11.17 17.97
CA ALA A 212 -12.87 11.12 17.79
C ALA A 212 -13.25 10.07 16.75
N LEU A 213 -12.51 10.01 15.64
CA LEU A 213 -12.76 9.05 14.57
C LEU A 213 -12.49 7.61 15.03
N SER A 214 -11.38 7.37 15.76
CA SER A 214 -11.08 6.05 16.32
C SER A 214 -12.18 5.57 17.27
N ALA A 215 -12.65 6.42 18.18
CA ALA A 215 -13.76 6.09 19.07
C ALA A 215 -15.03 5.71 18.29
N MET A 216 -15.40 6.50 17.27
CA MET A 216 -16.56 6.25 16.44
C MET A 216 -16.44 4.93 15.64
N LEU A 217 -15.25 4.61 15.11
CA LEU A 217 -15.01 3.37 14.38
C LEU A 217 -15.10 2.16 15.30
N MET A 218 -14.60 2.28 16.53
CA MET A 218 -14.70 1.24 17.57
C MET A 218 -16.14 0.99 17.99
N GLU A 219 -16.91 2.04 18.33
CA GLU A 219 -18.33 1.95 18.69
C GLU A 219 -19.18 1.26 17.62
N ARG A 220 -18.81 1.42 16.34
CA ARG A 220 -19.49 0.79 15.20
C ARG A 220 -18.97 -0.61 14.86
N ASN A 221 -18.05 -1.14 15.65
CA ASN A 221 -17.39 -2.43 15.40
C ASN A 221 -16.77 -2.55 13.98
N LEU A 222 -16.21 -1.45 13.47
CA LEU A 222 -15.55 -1.43 12.16
C LEU A 222 -14.07 -1.80 12.23
N ILE A 223 -13.49 -1.83 13.43
CA ILE A 223 -12.09 -2.14 13.71
C ILE A 223 -12.00 -3.44 14.50
N ARG A 224 -11.00 -4.27 14.18
CA ARG A 224 -10.81 -5.62 14.76
C ARG A 224 -9.91 -5.66 16.00
N VAL A 225 -9.23 -4.58 16.31
CA VAL A 225 -8.31 -4.49 17.46
C VAL A 225 -8.87 -3.61 18.57
N ASP A 226 -8.36 -3.76 19.78
CA ASP A 226 -8.69 -2.88 20.90
C ASP A 226 -8.14 -1.45 20.71
N GLU A 227 -8.61 -0.50 21.53
CA GLU A 227 -8.27 0.93 21.42
C GLU A 227 -6.76 1.17 21.55
N GLN A 228 -6.07 0.46 22.43
CA GLN A 228 -4.63 0.66 22.65
C GLN A 228 -3.82 0.20 21.43
N LYS A 229 -4.16 -0.96 20.88
CA LYS A 229 -3.54 -1.47 19.66
C LYS A 229 -3.88 -0.60 18.46
N LEU A 230 -5.11 -0.09 18.36
CA LEU A 230 -5.51 0.82 17.29
C LEU A 230 -4.66 2.09 17.32
N ASP A 231 -4.49 2.73 18.48
CA ASP A 231 -3.69 3.95 18.59
C ASP A 231 -2.22 3.72 18.19
N VAL A 232 -1.63 2.60 18.63
CA VAL A 232 -0.28 2.21 18.20
C VAL A 232 -0.24 1.99 16.69
N TYR A 233 -1.18 1.23 16.14
CA TYR A 233 -1.20 0.89 14.72
C TYR A 233 -1.38 2.13 13.82
N LEU A 234 -2.30 3.03 14.18
CA LEU A 234 -2.51 4.27 13.42
C LEU A 234 -1.34 5.24 13.51
N ARG A 235 -0.57 5.25 14.61
CA ARG A 235 0.68 6.01 14.67
C ARG A 235 1.72 5.49 13.69
N LEU A 236 1.75 4.19 13.49
CA LEU A 236 2.68 3.56 12.56
C LEU A 236 2.26 3.79 11.09
N TYR A 237 1.01 3.47 10.73
CA TYR A 237 0.60 3.31 9.34
C TYR A 237 -0.35 4.38 8.80
N ALA A 238 -1.03 5.16 9.65
CA ALA A 238 -1.94 6.23 9.25
C ALA A 238 -1.60 7.52 10.01
N ASN A 239 -0.62 8.24 9.52
CA ASN A 239 -0.06 9.44 10.12
C ASN A 239 0.11 10.56 9.08
N GLU A 240 0.81 11.64 9.42
CA GLU A 240 1.03 12.76 8.51
C GLU A 240 1.75 12.36 7.21
N ASN A 241 2.63 11.35 7.28
CA ASN A 241 3.32 10.82 6.11
C ASN A 241 2.38 10.06 5.14
N SER A 242 1.16 9.70 5.60
CA SER A 242 0.11 9.09 4.75
C SER A 242 -0.74 10.13 4.02
N VAL A 243 -0.69 11.42 4.42
CA VAL A 243 -1.45 12.49 3.76
C VAL A 243 -0.88 12.79 2.38
N GLN A 244 0.45 12.92 2.31
CA GLN A 244 1.15 13.15 1.05
C GLN A 244 2.55 12.55 1.12
N MET A 245 2.92 11.74 0.13
CA MET A 245 4.27 11.20 0.02
C MET A 245 5.32 12.31 0.01
N SER A 246 6.33 12.14 0.85
CA SER A 246 7.54 12.96 0.91
C SER A 246 8.56 12.50 -0.15
N ASP A 247 9.58 13.33 -0.41
CA ASP A 247 10.64 12.97 -1.36
C ASP A 247 11.39 11.71 -0.95
N ILE A 248 11.64 11.49 0.33
CA ILE A 248 12.30 10.26 0.81
C ILE A 248 11.44 9.00 0.59
N GLN A 249 10.12 9.11 0.65
CA GLN A 249 9.21 8.01 0.32
C GLN A 249 9.18 7.74 -1.19
N LEU A 250 9.24 8.79 -2.03
CA LEU A 250 9.38 8.64 -3.47
C LEU A 250 10.72 7.98 -3.84
N ASP A 251 11.82 8.38 -3.20
CA ASP A 251 13.13 7.75 -3.39
C ASP A 251 13.14 6.28 -2.93
N ALA A 252 12.39 5.94 -1.88
CA ALA A 252 12.20 4.56 -1.44
C ALA A 252 11.46 3.71 -2.49
N LEU A 253 10.44 4.26 -3.14
CA LEU A 253 9.74 3.59 -4.25
C LEU A 253 10.65 3.43 -5.47
N ASP A 254 11.40 4.46 -5.85
CA ASP A 254 12.37 4.36 -6.94
C ASP A 254 13.40 3.27 -6.67
N PHE A 255 13.87 3.15 -5.42
CA PHE A 255 14.79 2.07 -5.04
C PHE A 255 14.10 0.69 -5.09
N LEU A 256 12.85 0.56 -4.62
CA LEU A 256 12.09 -0.68 -4.68
C LEU A 256 11.92 -1.15 -6.14
N PHE A 257 11.55 -0.25 -7.04
CA PHE A 257 11.35 -0.57 -8.45
C PHE A 257 12.68 -0.91 -9.14
N LYS A 258 13.74 -0.19 -8.81
CA LYS A 258 15.09 -0.46 -9.31
C LYS A 258 15.58 -1.86 -8.88
N ILE A 259 15.54 -2.19 -7.59
CA ILE A 259 16.03 -3.48 -7.11
C ILE A 259 15.17 -4.64 -7.64
N GLY A 260 13.86 -4.45 -7.76
CA GLY A 260 12.97 -5.42 -8.37
C GLY A 260 13.31 -5.69 -9.85
N PHE A 261 13.63 -4.64 -10.61
CA PHE A 261 14.13 -4.75 -11.99
C PHE A 261 15.50 -5.46 -12.05
N GLU A 262 16.48 -5.01 -11.27
CA GLU A 262 17.82 -5.59 -11.23
C GLU A 262 17.84 -7.08 -10.84
N ARG A 263 16.84 -7.51 -10.04
CA ARG A 263 16.67 -8.90 -9.62
C ARG A 263 15.74 -9.72 -10.53
N GLY A 264 15.26 -9.13 -11.64
CA GLY A 264 14.44 -9.81 -12.65
C GLY A 264 12.99 -10.05 -12.26
N PHE A 265 12.46 -9.33 -11.24
CA PHE A 265 11.06 -9.39 -10.85
C PHE A 265 10.16 -8.49 -11.71
N PHE A 266 10.73 -7.43 -12.29
CA PHE A 266 10.04 -6.48 -13.15
C PHE A 266 10.70 -6.41 -14.52
N ALA A 267 9.88 -6.17 -15.56
CA ALA A 267 10.35 -6.07 -16.93
C ALA A 267 11.06 -4.73 -17.23
N GLU A 268 10.70 -3.68 -16.49
CA GLU A 268 11.17 -2.32 -16.69
C GLU A 268 11.51 -1.65 -15.37
N GLN A 269 12.46 -0.72 -15.40
CA GLN A 269 12.74 0.18 -14.30
C GLN A 269 11.88 1.43 -14.45
N LEU A 270 11.06 1.72 -13.43
CA LEU A 270 10.18 2.89 -13.41
C LEU A 270 10.82 4.03 -12.60
N ASN A 271 10.49 5.26 -12.98
CA ASN A 271 10.68 6.46 -12.16
C ASN A 271 9.33 6.81 -11.54
N VAL A 272 9.23 6.80 -10.22
CA VAL A 272 7.97 6.99 -9.51
C VAL A 272 7.34 8.36 -9.78
N ARG A 273 8.16 9.40 -9.98
CA ARG A 273 7.68 10.76 -10.20
C ARG A 273 6.91 10.91 -11.52
N ASP A 274 7.27 10.10 -12.53
CA ASP A 274 6.55 10.06 -13.82
C ASP A 274 5.22 9.28 -13.74
N MET A 275 5.04 8.53 -12.66
CA MET A 275 3.87 7.68 -12.43
C MET A 275 2.76 8.38 -11.66
N LEU A 276 3.03 9.55 -11.08
CA LEU A 276 2.09 10.32 -10.26
C LEU A 276 1.07 11.08 -11.13
N ILE A 277 -0.08 11.39 -10.54
CA ILE A 277 -1.07 12.26 -11.19
C ILE A 277 -0.53 13.69 -11.22
N PRO A 278 -0.65 14.44 -12.35
CA PRO A 278 -0.32 15.86 -12.41
C PRO A 278 -1.14 16.65 -11.37
N ARG A 279 -0.50 17.60 -10.67
CA ARG A 279 -1.18 18.41 -9.64
C ARG A 279 -2.16 19.42 -10.21
N GLU A 280 -1.91 19.86 -11.44
CA GLU A 280 -2.69 20.90 -12.09
C GLU A 280 -2.99 20.50 -13.54
N TYR A 281 -4.11 20.98 -14.03
CA TYR A 281 -4.46 20.88 -15.45
C TYR A 281 -3.63 21.91 -16.22
N ASN A 282 -2.49 21.52 -16.75
CA ASN A 282 -1.62 22.42 -17.50
C ASN A 282 -2.19 22.60 -18.91
N THR A 283 -2.96 23.68 -19.12
CA THR A 283 -3.45 24.11 -20.45
C THR A 283 -2.30 24.49 -21.41
N ILE A 284 -1.10 24.69 -20.91
CA ILE A 284 0.07 25.14 -21.69
C ILE A 284 0.56 24.06 -22.68
N ARG A 285 0.30 22.78 -22.45
CA ARG A 285 0.66 21.71 -23.41
C ARG A 285 -0.11 21.75 -24.74
N PHE A 286 -1.21 22.48 -24.83
CA PHE A 286 -1.97 22.63 -26.08
C PHE A 286 -1.55 23.83 -26.94
N MET A 287 -0.73 24.75 -26.42
CA MET A 287 -0.27 25.92 -27.18
C MET A 287 1.07 25.69 -27.89
N ASP A 288 1.84 24.66 -27.54
CA ASP A 288 3.16 24.36 -28.15
C ASP A 288 3.11 23.36 -29.31
N THR A 289 1.95 22.81 -29.66
CA THR A 289 1.80 22.00 -30.87
C THR A 289 1.10 22.80 -31.95
N GLY A 290 1.88 23.57 -32.72
CA GLY A 290 1.51 24.05 -34.03
C GLY A 290 0.76 25.37 -34.06
N GLY A 291 1.44 26.44 -33.73
CA GLY A 291 1.14 27.74 -34.32
C GLY A 291 1.37 27.68 -35.82
N ILE A 292 0.35 27.32 -36.59
CA ILE A 292 0.32 27.63 -38.03
C ILE A 292 0.34 29.15 -38.10
N ASN A 293 1.48 29.69 -38.48
CA ASN A 293 1.65 31.10 -38.77
C ASN A 293 0.92 31.43 -40.09
N PRO A 294 -0.22 32.17 -40.09
CA PRO A 294 -0.92 32.54 -41.31
C PRO A 294 -0.36 33.85 -41.87
N GLN A 295 0.95 33.90 -42.11
CA GLN A 295 1.53 34.99 -42.89
C GLN A 295 2.69 34.47 -43.70
N ARG A 296 2.40 33.89 -44.87
CA ARG A 296 3.14 33.94 -46.12
C ARG A 296 2.24 33.45 -47.24
N GLY A 297 1.74 34.40 -47.97
CA GLY A 297 1.04 34.25 -49.25
C GLY A 297 0.53 35.57 -49.66
#